data_231ef9c7bac1789d8c16380062406b05
#
_entry.id   231ef9c7bac1789d8c16380062406b05
#
_cell.length_a   1.000
_cell.length_b   1.000
_cell.length_c   1.000
_cell.angle_alpha   90.00
_cell.angle_beta   90.00
_cell.angle_gamma   90.00
#
_symmetry.space_group_name_H-M   'P 1'
#
loop_
_entity.id
_entity.type
_entity.pdbx_description
1 polymer ?
#
loop_
_entity_poly.entity_id
_entity_poly.type
_entity_poly.pdbx_seq_one_letter_code
_entity_poly.pdbx_strand_id
1 'polypeptide(L)'
;NGDGATQPDFLNPGIPGVVSEYGSTTADRPGEYMPGWGDLEKNDGWKGYEWRSGQAIWCGFDHGSIAGSQLGKMGIVDYFRIPKRSWYWYRNEYNHIAPPEWAKPGIAAKLKLEADKTMGIRIDGTDDVQLTVTVLDAQGKEISNSPEVTLKLVAGPGEFPTGTSI
;
A
#
# COMPACT_ATOMS: atom_id res chain seq x y z
N ASN A 1 -17.09 10.29 -8.84
CA ASN A 1 -16.79 8.96 -8.33
C ASN A 1 -16.54 8.00 -9.48
N GLY A 2 -15.71 6.97 -9.26
CA GLY A 2 -15.22 6.07 -10.29
C GLY A 2 -16.31 5.52 -11.20
N ASP A 3 -17.32 4.92 -10.63
CA ASP A 3 -18.43 4.36 -11.39
C ASP A 3 -19.24 5.40 -12.17
N GLY A 4 -19.28 6.62 -11.70
CA GLY A 4 -19.93 7.71 -12.38
C GLY A 4 -19.37 7.99 -13.77
N ALA A 5 -18.09 7.68 -13.98
CA ALA A 5 -17.44 7.89 -15.27
C ALA A 5 -18.04 7.05 -16.40
N THR A 6 -18.70 5.97 -16.07
CA THR A 6 -19.33 5.05 -17.03
C THR A 6 -20.85 5.23 -17.15
N GLN A 7 -21.45 6.11 -16.35
CA GLN A 7 -22.88 6.39 -16.44
C GLN A 7 -23.19 7.17 -17.72
N PRO A 8 -24.30 6.85 -18.42
CA PRO A 8 -24.64 7.48 -19.69
C PRO A 8 -24.69 9.01 -19.66
N ASP A 9 -25.18 9.58 -18.57
CA ASP A 9 -25.31 11.04 -18.42
C ASP A 9 -23.97 11.77 -18.31
N PHE A 10 -22.89 11.04 -18.01
CA PHE A 10 -21.54 11.57 -17.86
C PHE A 10 -20.60 11.13 -18.98
N LEU A 11 -21.08 10.32 -19.92
CA LEU A 11 -20.33 9.93 -21.10
C LEU A 11 -20.35 11.06 -22.12
N ASN A 12 -19.18 11.61 -22.41
CA ASN A 12 -19.00 12.68 -23.41
C ASN A 12 -20.00 13.84 -23.28
N PRO A 13 -19.97 14.56 -22.15
CA PRO A 13 -20.95 15.61 -21.85
C PRO A 13 -20.77 16.89 -22.69
N GLY A 14 -19.83 16.91 -23.65
CA GLY A 14 -19.53 18.08 -24.48
C GLY A 14 -18.74 19.19 -23.75
N ILE A 15 -18.34 18.95 -22.51
CA ILE A 15 -17.51 19.85 -21.70
C ILE A 15 -16.39 19.04 -21.04
N PRO A 16 -15.25 19.66 -20.70
CA PRO A 16 -14.21 19.00 -19.97
C PRO A 16 -14.73 18.42 -18.64
N GLY A 17 -14.43 17.16 -18.37
CA GLY A 17 -14.87 16.47 -17.16
C GLY A 17 -13.69 15.99 -16.30
N VAL A 18 -13.88 15.99 -15.00
CA VAL A 18 -12.92 15.44 -14.04
C VAL A 18 -13.57 14.32 -13.27
N VAL A 19 -12.91 13.17 -13.20
CA VAL A 19 -13.27 12.09 -12.29
C VAL A 19 -12.65 12.40 -10.93
N SER A 20 -13.46 12.91 -10.01
CA SER A 20 -13.00 13.36 -8.69
C SER A 20 -12.59 12.21 -7.77
N GLU A 21 -13.01 10.98 -8.09
CA GLU A 21 -12.67 9.77 -7.33
C GLU A 21 -12.84 8.54 -8.19
N TYR A 22 -11.83 7.67 -8.24
CA TYR A 22 -11.93 6.33 -8.79
C TYR A 22 -11.04 5.38 -7.96
N GLY A 23 -11.23 4.09 -8.09
CA GLY A 23 -10.54 3.07 -7.31
C GLY A 23 -11.43 2.55 -6.19
N SER A 24 -11.11 2.83 -4.95
CA SER A 24 -11.84 2.37 -3.76
C SER A 24 -11.82 0.85 -3.55
N THR A 25 -11.01 0.14 -4.28
CA THR A 25 -10.78 -1.28 -4.08
C THR A 25 -9.65 -1.48 -3.09
N THR A 26 -9.81 -2.41 -2.18
CA THR A 26 -8.75 -2.78 -1.25
C THR A 26 -7.51 -3.16 -2.02
N ALA A 27 -6.44 -2.39 -1.85
CA ALA A 27 -5.14 -2.69 -2.39
C ALA A 27 -4.32 -3.37 -1.29
N ASP A 28 -3.89 -4.60 -1.52
CA ASP A 28 -3.11 -5.32 -0.54
C ASP A 28 -1.63 -4.95 -0.59
N ARG A 29 -0.95 -5.26 0.48
CA ARG A 29 0.50 -5.17 0.58
C ARG A 29 1.18 -6.06 -0.45
N PRO A 30 2.53 -5.98 -0.53
CA PRO A 30 3.29 -6.62 -1.61
C PRO A 30 2.84 -8.04 -1.94
N GLY A 31 1.79 -8.29 -2.42
CA GLY A 31 1.15 -9.48 -2.88
C GLY A 31 0.48 -9.18 -4.21
N GLU A 32 -0.06 -8.00 -4.36
CA GLU A 32 -0.85 -7.65 -5.51
C GLU A 32 -0.25 -6.49 -6.29
N TYR A 33 0.45 -6.86 -7.31
CA TYR A 33 0.75 -5.92 -8.39
C TYR A 33 -0.47 -5.88 -9.29
N MET A 34 -1.16 -4.82 -9.19
CA MET A 34 -2.43 -4.73 -9.83
C MET A 34 -2.41 -3.91 -11.08
N PRO A 35 -2.42 -4.59 -12.17
CA PRO A 35 -3.24 -4.11 -13.26
C PRO A 35 -4.74 -4.37 -13.03
N GLY A 36 -5.17 -5.14 -12.13
CA GLY A 36 -6.56 -5.42 -11.89
C GLY A 36 -7.17 -4.60 -10.76
N TRP A 37 -6.80 -3.39 -10.56
CA TRP A 37 -7.53 -2.50 -9.71
C TRP A 37 -8.84 -2.18 -10.40
N GLY A 38 -9.80 -3.01 -10.12
CA GLY A 38 -11.10 -3.12 -10.76
C GLY A 38 -11.50 -2.05 -11.76
N ASP A 39 -11.39 -0.82 -11.36
CA ASP A 39 -11.79 0.35 -12.14
C ASP A 39 -10.79 0.74 -13.22
N LEU A 40 -9.54 0.33 -13.11
CA LEU A 40 -8.52 0.74 -14.08
C LEU A 40 -8.74 0.11 -15.44
N GLU A 41 -9.18 -1.14 -15.45
CA GLU A 41 -9.48 -1.83 -16.69
C GLU A 41 -10.94 -1.70 -17.13
N LYS A 42 -11.85 -1.78 -16.16
CA LYS A 42 -13.29 -1.83 -16.45
C LYS A 42 -13.88 -0.47 -16.75
N ASN A 43 -13.43 0.56 -16.04
CA ASN A 43 -14.08 1.87 -16.08
C ASN A 43 -13.20 2.94 -16.72
N ASP A 44 -12.09 2.54 -17.32
CA ASP A 44 -11.12 3.49 -17.90
C ASP A 44 -10.73 4.63 -16.95
N GLY A 45 -10.76 4.33 -15.66
CA GLY A 45 -10.54 5.31 -14.62
C GLY A 45 -9.25 6.10 -14.85
N TRP A 46 -8.17 5.42 -15.19
CA TRP A 46 -6.91 6.08 -15.43
C TRP A 46 -6.63 6.38 -16.92
N LYS A 47 -7.08 5.55 -17.85
CA LYS A 47 -6.86 5.78 -19.29
C LYS A 47 -7.65 6.96 -19.82
N GLY A 48 -8.80 7.21 -19.21
CA GLY A 48 -9.61 8.34 -19.57
C GLY A 48 -10.25 8.28 -20.95
N TYR A 49 -10.99 9.29 -21.24
CA TYR A 49 -11.57 9.58 -22.54
C TYR A 49 -11.03 10.93 -23.03
N GLU A 50 -11.09 11.21 -24.32
CA GLU A 50 -10.59 12.48 -24.90
C GLU A 50 -11.19 13.74 -24.24
N TRP A 51 -12.43 13.63 -23.78
CA TRP A 51 -13.14 14.72 -23.08
C TRP A 51 -12.81 14.81 -21.58
N ARG A 52 -12.07 13.83 -21.02
CA ARG A 52 -11.72 13.82 -19.61
C ARG A 52 -10.43 14.61 -19.36
N SER A 53 -10.53 15.62 -18.51
CA SER A 53 -9.42 16.54 -18.20
C SER A 53 -8.55 16.07 -17.03
N GLY A 54 -9.03 15.13 -16.23
CA GLY A 54 -8.27 14.62 -15.09
C GLY A 54 -9.04 13.60 -14.26
N GLN A 55 -8.30 13.00 -13.34
CA GLN A 55 -8.85 11.99 -12.45
C GLN A 55 -8.05 11.90 -11.16
N ALA A 56 -8.71 11.62 -10.05
CA ALA A 56 -8.11 11.44 -8.76
C ALA A 56 -8.40 10.05 -8.21
N ILE A 57 -7.35 9.38 -7.77
CA ILE A 57 -7.48 8.05 -7.18
C ILE A 57 -7.94 8.12 -5.73
N TRP A 58 -8.81 7.23 -5.35
CA TRP A 58 -9.13 6.94 -3.97
C TRP A 58 -8.47 5.63 -3.54
N CYS A 59 -7.35 5.66 -2.77
CA CYS A 59 -6.73 6.90 -2.33
C CYS A 59 -5.21 6.73 -2.22
N GLY A 60 -4.51 7.80 -1.85
CA GLY A 60 -3.06 7.77 -1.72
C GLY A 60 -2.57 6.92 -0.56
N PHE A 61 -3.24 7.00 0.59
CA PHE A 61 -2.84 6.31 1.83
C PHE A 61 -4.00 5.53 2.42
N ASP A 62 -3.70 4.41 3.10
CA ASP A 62 -4.66 3.78 3.97
C ASP A 62 -5.12 4.78 5.03
N HIS A 63 -6.38 4.73 5.37
CA HIS A 63 -6.99 5.70 6.28
C HIS A 63 -7.94 5.03 7.27
N GLY A 64 -8.18 5.70 8.41
CA GLY A 64 -9.24 5.33 9.32
C GLY A 64 -10.61 5.49 8.66
N SER A 65 -11.48 4.53 8.81
CA SER A 65 -12.85 4.64 8.34
C SER A 65 -13.75 5.11 9.47
N ILE A 66 -14.52 6.17 9.22
CA ILE A 66 -15.57 6.64 10.13
C ILE A 66 -16.88 5.85 9.92
N ALA A 67 -17.01 5.24 8.76
CA ALA A 67 -18.20 4.51 8.32
C ALA A 67 -18.01 3.00 8.43
N GLY A 68 -17.79 2.49 9.62
CA GLY A 68 -17.66 1.06 9.86
C GLY A 68 -16.54 0.67 10.81
N SER A 69 -16.43 -0.61 11.09
CA SER A 69 -15.46 -1.18 12.03
C SER A 69 -14.10 -1.51 11.41
N GLN A 70 -13.91 -1.28 10.12
CA GLN A 70 -12.70 -1.64 9.42
C GLN A 70 -11.90 -0.42 9.00
N LEU A 71 -10.59 -0.51 9.15
CA LEU A 71 -9.66 0.45 8.58
C LEU A 71 -9.70 0.39 7.04
N GLY A 72 -9.71 1.55 6.40
CA GLY A 72 -9.69 1.63 4.94
C GLY A 72 -8.34 1.21 4.38
N LYS A 73 -8.29 0.08 3.69
CA LYS A 73 -7.10 -0.46 3.04
C LYS A 73 -7.01 -0.11 1.56
N MET A 74 -7.58 1.03 1.17
CA MET A 74 -7.72 1.45 -0.23
C MET A 74 -6.53 2.27 -0.73
N GLY A 75 -5.61 2.63 0.16
CA GLY A 75 -4.42 3.38 -0.20
C GLY A 75 -3.47 2.62 -1.11
N ILE A 76 -2.77 3.33 -1.98
CA ILE A 76 -1.64 2.78 -2.72
C ILE A 76 -0.37 2.68 -1.85
N VAL A 77 -0.39 3.39 -0.72
CA VAL A 77 0.61 3.35 0.35
C VAL A 77 -0.12 3.05 1.65
N ASP A 78 0.45 2.23 2.50
CA ASP A 78 -0.17 1.85 3.75
C ASP A 78 0.01 2.91 4.88
N TYR A 79 -0.49 2.63 6.08
CA TYR A 79 -0.36 3.49 7.25
C TYR A 79 1.08 3.80 7.64
N PHE A 80 1.98 2.87 7.41
CA PHE A 80 3.40 2.97 7.75
C PHE A 80 4.24 3.59 6.63
N ARG A 81 3.58 4.11 5.60
CA ARG A 81 4.21 4.68 4.40
C ARG A 81 4.93 3.64 3.54
N ILE A 82 4.57 2.37 3.68
CA ILE A 82 5.12 1.31 2.84
C ILE A 82 4.31 1.26 1.54
N PRO A 83 4.97 1.40 0.40
CA PRO A 83 4.31 1.29 -0.91
C PRO A 83 3.72 -0.08 -1.12
N LYS A 84 2.48 -0.13 -1.59
CA LYS A 84 1.84 -1.36 -2.05
C LYS A 84 2.17 -1.63 -3.52
N ARG A 85 1.78 -2.77 -4.05
CA ARG A 85 2.03 -3.10 -5.46
C ARG A 85 1.39 -2.12 -6.42
N SER A 86 0.22 -1.61 -6.10
CA SER A 86 -0.46 -0.57 -6.88
C SER A 86 0.37 0.71 -7.00
N TRP A 87 1.08 1.14 -5.96
CA TRP A 87 1.99 2.27 -6.05
C TRP A 87 3.10 2.04 -7.08
N TYR A 88 3.70 0.86 -7.10
CA TYR A 88 4.74 0.50 -8.07
C TYR A 88 4.17 0.43 -9.49
N TRP A 89 2.92 -0.02 -9.63
CA TRP A 89 2.24 0.01 -10.92
C TRP A 89 2.10 1.43 -11.45
N TYR A 90 1.59 2.36 -10.63
CA TYR A 90 1.49 3.78 -11.03
C TYR A 90 2.84 4.41 -11.31
N ARG A 91 3.86 4.09 -10.52
CA ARG A 91 5.22 4.54 -10.78
C ARG A 91 5.72 4.09 -12.14
N ASN A 92 5.44 2.86 -12.52
CA ASN A 92 5.80 2.34 -13.84
C ASN A 92 5.03 3.04 -14.96
N GLU A 93 3.72 3.22 -14.80
CA GLU A 93 2.89 3.88 -15.81
C GLU A 93 3.30 5.34 -16.07
N TYR A 94 3.57 6.09 -15.00
CA TYR A 94 3.88 7.51 -15.13
C TYR A 94 5.37 7.84 -15.34
N ASN A 95 6.25 7.06 -14.76
CA ASN A 95 7.68 7.36 -14.74
C ASN A 95 8.53 6.31 -15.46
N HIS A 96 7.93 5.25 -16.00
CA HIS A 96 8.61 4.14 -16.66
C HIS A 96 9.70 3.47 -15.80
N ILE A 97 9.45 3.42 -14.49
CA ILE A 97 10.34 2.75 -13.53
C ILE A 97 9.72 1.40 -13.18
N ALA A 98 10.34 0.33 -13.67
CA ALA A 98 9.87 -1.03 -13.43
C ALA A 98 9.74 -1.34 -11.92
N PRO A 99 8.72 -2.14 -11.52
CA PRO A 99 8.62 -2.60 -10.15
C PRO A 99 9.79 -3.51 -9.77
N PRO A 100 10.11 -3.63 -8.47
CA PRO A 100 11.12 -4.58 -8.02
C PRO A 100 10.68 -6.02 -8.29
N GLU A 101 11.63 -6.93 -8.29
CA GLU A 101 11.31 -8.36 -8.25
C GLU A 101 10.71 -8.69 -6.87
N TRP A 102 9.52 -9.30 -6.88
CA TRP A 102 8.82 -9.66 -5.65
C TRP A 102 9.34 -10.98 -5.08
N ALA A 103 9.40 -11.03 -3.74
CA ALA A 103 9.66 -12.27 -3.04
C ALA A 103 8.63 -13.35 -3.43
N LYS A 104 9.10 -14.61 -3.53
CA LYS A 104 8.27 -15.77 -3.83
C LYS A 104 8.01 -16.57 -2.56
N PRO A 105 6.96 -17.39 -2.50
CA PRO A 105 6.76 -18.32 -1.41
C PRO A 105 7.98 -19.22 -1.19
N GLY A 106 8.32 -19.49 0.06
CA GLY A 106 9.47 -20.30 0.44
C GLY A 106 9.30 -20.92 1.83
N ILE A 107 10.35 -21.53 2.33
CA ILE A 107 10.38 -22.14 3.67
C ILE A 107 11.17 -21.22 4.60
N ALA A 108 10.50 -20.71 5.63
CA ALA A 108 11.09 -19.83 6.62
C ALA A 108 12.23 -20.52 7.38
N ALA A 109 13.38 -19.90 7.45
CA ALA A 109 14.57 -20.44 8.14
C ALA A 109 15.32 -19.40 8.97
N LYS A 110 15.21 -18.11 8.64
CA LYS A 110 15.93 -17.03 9.29
C LYS A 110 15.07 -15.80 9.42
N LEU A 111 15.40 -14.95 10.38
CA LEU A 111 14.84 -13.62 10.54
C LEU A 111 15.95 -12.57 10.41
N LYS A 112 15.64 -11.46 9.76
CA LYS A 112 16.44 -10.26 9.76
C LYS A 112 15.61 -9.17 10.41
N LEU A 113 16.15 -8.51 11.42
CA LEU A 113 15.52 -7.39 12.11
C LEU A 113 16.33 -6.13 11.83
N GLU A 114 15.67 -5.10 11.39
CA GLU A 114 16.26 -3.80 11.11
C GLU A 114 15.43 -2.70 11.81
N ALA A 115 16.10 -1.61 12.16
CA ALA A 115 15.47 -0.42 12.70
C ALA A 115 15.86 0.77 11.83
N ASP A 116 14.93 1.70 11.60
CA ASP A 116 15.19 2.93 10.85
C ASP A 116 16.20 3.84 11.56
N LYS A 117 16.26 3.76 12.88
CA LYS A 117 17.25 4.47 13.70
C LYS A 117 17.62 3.65 14.95
N THR A 118 18.88 3.73 15.34
CA THR A 118 19.43 3.02 16.49
C THR A 118 20.11 3.93 17.51
N MET A 119 20.20 5.23 17.18
CA MET A 119 20.83 6.26 18.03
C MET A 119 20.03 7.55 17.99
N GLY A 120 20.21 8.38 19.00
CA GLY A 120 19.56 9.69 19.06
C GLY A 120 18.05 9.62 19.36
N ILE A 121 17.56 8.49 19.83
CA ILE A 121 16.16 8.28 20.17
C ILE A 121 15.85 9.03 21.47
N ARG A 122 14.84 9.90 21.43
CA ARG A 122 14.38 10.61 22.62
C ARG A 122 13.46 9.71 23.43
N ILE A 123 13.65 9.70 24.74
CA ILE A 123 12.87 8.87 25.66
C ILE A 123 11.73 9.63 26.34
N ASP A 124 11.32 10.74 25.75
CA ASP A 124 10.27 11.62 26.26
C ASP A 124 8.86 11.28 25.68
N GLY A 125 8.75 10.18 24.97
CA GLY A 125 7.51 9.75 24.33
C GLY A 125 7.16 10.47 23.01
N THR A 126 8.08 11.28 22.49
CA THR A 126 7.87 12.00 21.22
C THR A 126 8.54 11.34 20.03
N ASP A 127 9.31 10.30 20.27
CA ASP A 127 10.09 9.62 19.22
C ASP A 127 9.65 8.16 19.07
N ASP A 128 9.68 7.67 17.86
CA ASP A 128 9.38 6.29 17.51
C ASP A 128 10.52 5.65 16.72
N VAL A 129 10.53 4.34 16.67
CA VAL A 129 11.45 3.54 15.87
C VAL A 129 10.65 2.55 15.06
N GLN A 130 10.79 2.60 13.75
CA GLN A 130 10.19 1.63 12.86
C GLN A 130 11.07 0.39 12.77
N LEU A 131 10.51 -0.75 13.15
CA LEU A 131 11.16 -2.04 13.02
C LEU A 131 10.68 -2.75 11.75
N THR A 132 11.61 -3.26 10.97
CA THR A 132 11.34 -4.11 9.81
C THR A 132 11.84 -5.51 10.08
N VAL A 133 10.95 -6.48 10.02
CA VAL A 133 11.29 -7.90 10.11
C VAL A 133 11.17 -8.52 8.74
N THR A 134 12.26 -9.09 8.24
CA THR A 134 12.28 -9.85 6.99
C THR A 134 12.45 -11.34 7.29
N VAL A 135 11.54 -12.14 6.75
CA VAL A 135 11.63 -13.60 6.85
C VAL A 135 12.38 -14.14 5.64
N LEU A 136 13.40 -14.93 5.91
CA LEU A 136 14.32 -15.45 4.90
C LEU A 136 14.30 -16.98 4.87
N ASP A 137 14.57 -17.55 3.70
CA ASP A 137 14.85 -18.97 3.55
C ASP A 137 16.27 -19.35 4.04
N ALA A 138 16.62 -20.63 3.90
CA ALA A 138 17.93 -21.13 4.31
C ALA A 138 19.09 -20.48 3.53
N GLN A 139 18.86 -20.05 2.32
CA GLN A 139 19.80 -19.36 1.45
C GLN A 139 19.92 -17.86 1.74
N GLY A 140 19.06 -17.35 2.60
CA GLY A 140 19.01 -15.92 2.94
C GLY A 140 18.20 -15.07 1.97
N LYS A 141 17.37 -15.69 1.14
CA LYS A 141 16.46 -15.00 0.25
C LYS A 141 15.14 -14.74 0.96
N GLU A 142 14.58 -13.55 0.76
CA GLU A 142 13.28 -13.15 1.29
C GLU A 142 12.16 -14.03 0.72
N ILE A 143 11.20 -14.38 1.57
CA ILE A 143 9.99 -15.14 1.19
C ILE A 143 8.73 -14.31 1.40
N SER A 144 7.69 -14.57 0.58
CA SER A 144 6.42 -13.82 0.62
C SER A 144 5.34 -14.43 1.52
N ASN A 145 5.51 -15.67 1.94
CA ASN A 145 4.57 -16.42 2.80
C ASN A 145 5.14 -16.56 4.22
N SER A 146 5.45 -15.43 4.86
CA SER A 146 6.02 -15.46 6.19
C SER A 146 5.04 -16.07 7.22
N PRO A 147 5.53 -16.85 8.18
CA PRO A 147 4.76 -17.19 9.36
C PRO A 147 4.59 -15.94 10.24
N GLU A 148 3.70 -16.03 11.19
CA GLU A 148 3.59 -15.04 12.26
C GLU A 148 4.93 -14.87 12.99
N VAL A 149 5.34 -13.62 13.20
CA VAL A 149 6.56 -13.27 13.93
C VAL A 149 6.21 -12.52 15.19
N THR A 150 6.77 -12.95 16.32
CA THR A 150 6.56 -12.28 17.61
C THR A 150 7.77 -11.42 17.98
N LEU A 151 7.51 -10.17 18.32
CA LEU A 151 8.50 -9.24 18.83
C LEU A 151 8.48 -9.24 20.37
N LYS A 152 9.66 -9.14 20.98
CA LYS A 152 9.82 -9.02 22.43
C LYS A 152 10.82 -7.95 22.77
N LEU A 153 10.42 -7.00 23.61
CA LEU A 153 11.37 -6.06 24.22
C LEU A 153 12.16 -6.79 25.31
N VAL A 154 13.47 -6.89 25.15
CA VAL A 154 14.35 -7.61 26.08
C VAL A 154 14.75 -6.74 27.26
N ALA A 155 15.02 -5.45 27.01
CA ALA A 155 15.43 -4.50 28.03
C ALA A 155 15.18 -3.05 27.57
N GLY A 156 15.11 -2.13 28.51
CA GLY A 156 14.94 -0.71 28.26
C GLY A 156 13.48 -0.25 28.30
N PRO A 157 13.25 1.05 28.28
CA PRO A 157 11.92 1.63 28.15
C PRO A 157 11.44 1.52 26.71
N GLY A 158 10.18 1.28 26.52
CA GLY A 158 9.56 1.24 25.21
C GLY A 158 8.34 0.33 25.22
N GLU A 159 7.52 0.47 24.20
CA GLU A 159 6.34 -0.36 23.99
C GLU A 159 6.11 -0.59 22.51
N PHE A 160 5.30 -1.58 22.19
CA PHE A 160 4.84 -1.83 20.83
C PHE A 160 3.39 -1.36 20.69
N PRO A 161 3.13 -0.12 20.25
CA PRO A 161 1.78 0.42 20.19
C PRO A 161 0.89 -0.31 19.17
N THR A 162 1.50 -0.99 18.20
CA THR A 162 0.80 -1.78 17.18
C THR A 162 0.68 -3.26 17.52
N GLY A 163 1.11 -3.66 18.72
CA GLY A 163 1.15 -5.06 19.14
C GLY A 163 2.51 -5.73 18.88
N THR A 164 2.64 -6.93 19.40
CA THR A 164 3.90 -7.72 19.35
C THR A 164 3.89 -8.81 18.28
N SER A 165 2.80 -8.98 17.56
CA SER A 165 2.63 -10.02 16.54
C SER A 165 2.39 -9.39 15.18
N ILE A 166 3.13 -9.83 14.18
CA ILE A 166 3.11 -9.33 12.80
C ILE A 166 3.22 -10.49 11.80
#